data_979a056b9f5a35a1f4f6658db9a98e80
#
_entry.id   979a056b9f5a35a1f4f6658db9a98e80
#
_cell.length_a   1.000
_cell.length_b   1.000
_cell.length_c   1.000
_cell.angle_alpha   90.00
_cell.angle_beta   90.00
_cell.angle_gamma   90.00
#
_symmetry.space_group_name_H-M   'P 1'
#
loop_
_entity.id
_entity.type
_entity.pdbx_description
1 polymer ?
#
loop_
_entity_poly.entity_id
_entity_poly.type
_entity_poly.pdbx_seq_one_letter_code
_entity_poly.pdbx_strand_id
1 'polypeptide(L)'
;VVKVVEVEVEKPQTYSEAPGLAQAVSAGSLPPVGERLPSDPMVMPVFGSIGKYGGTLRRGYLGPQDGCNMFRVSRTSLVRFAADGFNLIPSVAKSLTPNSDGSVWTAKLRKGMKWSDGSPFTADDFMFQYEDVIMNDELTPSKPPFLKLGDGLGEVVKIDETTVEFRFPGQNFLFAEIAAQADEACYGNTRNVPWAPAHYMKQFLPKYNSDVDALAEAGGFEDWTQLYL
;
A
#
# COMPACT_ATOMS: atom_id res chain seq x y z
N VAL A 1 21.49 6.64 10.10
CA VAL A 1 20.03 6.37 10.18
C VAL A 1 19.36 7.21 9.13
N VAL A 2 18.79 6.57 8.12
CA VAL A 2 17.99 7.27 7.10
C VAL A 2 16.75 7.83 7.79
N LYS A 3 16.51 9.12 7.61
CA LYS A 3 15.30 9.78 8.11
C LYS A 3 14.31 9.91 6.96
N VAL A 4 13.05 9.63 7.22
CA VAL A 4 11.96 10.08 6.35
C VAL A 4 11.89 11.59 6.49
N VAL A 5 12.26 12.31 5.43
CA VAL A 5 12.27 13.77 5.40
C VAL A 5 10.87 14.24 5.07
N GLU A 6 10.28 15.04 5.93
CA GLU A 6 9.05 15.75 5.60
C GLU A 6 9.39 16.83 4.58
N VAL A 7 8.86 16.68 3.36
CA VAL A 7 9.01 17.71 2.33
C VAL A 7 7.93 18.77 2.60
N GLU A 8 8.34 19.94 3.06
CA GLU A 8 7.44 21.08 3.15
C GLU A 8 7.03 21.52 1.74
N VAL A 9 5.82 21.18 1.35
CA VAL A 9 5.16 21.70 0.16
C VAL A 9 3.97 22.52 0.64
N GLU A 10 3.86 23.75 0.17
CA GLU A 10 2.67 24.57 0.44
C GLU A 10 1.43 23.84 -0.07
N LYS A 11 0.56 23.45 0.86
CA LYS A 11 -0.66 22.72 0.53
C LYS A 11 -1.71 23.67 0.00
N PRO A 12 -2.33 23.37 -1.15
CA PRO A 12 -3.43 24.19 -1.64
C PRO A 12 -4.58 24.15 -0.64
N GLN A 13 -5.23 25.30 -0.44
CA GLN A 13 -6.42 25.37 0.42
C GLN A 13 -7.62 24.64 -0.20
N THR A 14 -7.62 24.50 -1.52
CA THR A 14 -8.66 23.80 -2.29
C THR A 14 -8.04 22.92 -3.37
N TYR A 15 -8.69 21.83 -3.69
CA TYR A 15 -8.30 20.92 -4.76
C TYR A 15 -9.27 21.08 -5.92
N SER A 16 -8.75 21.12 -7.14
CA SER A 16 -9.56 21.17 -8.36
C SER A 16 -9.82 19.78 -8.90
N GLU A 17 -10.99 19.60 -9.47
CA GLU A 17 -11.31 18.38 -10.17
C GLU A 17 -10.48 18.21 -11.45
N ALA A 18 -10.00 17.02 -11.72
CA ALA A 18 -9.34 16.71 -13.00
C ALA A 18 -10.36 16.86 -14.14
N PRO A 19 -10.03 17.55 -15.25
CA PRO A 19 -10.98 17.79 -16.35
C PRO A 19 -11.66 16.52 -16.87
N GLY A 20 -10.93 15.39 -16.95
CA GLY A 20 -11.47 14.10 -17.40
C GLY A 20 -12.50 13.49 -16.42
N LEU A 21 -12.55 13.92 -15.17
CA LEU A 21 -13.49 13.42 -14.15
C LEU A 21 -14.68 14.38 -13.91
N ALA A 22 -14.61 15.61 -14.41
CA ALA A 22 -15.60 16.65 -14.16
C ALA A 22 -17.01 16.22 -14.57
N GLN A 23 -17.16 15.50 -15.68
CA GLN A 23 -18.45 14.99 -16.16
C GLN A 23 -19.02 13.95 -15.21
N ALA A 24 -18.20 13.00 -14.72
CA ALA A 24 -18.65 11.97 -13.79
C ALA A 24 -19.09 12.57 -12.45
N VAL A 25 -18.38 13.60 -11.97
CA VAL A 25 -18.76 14.36 -10.76
C VAL A 25 -20.07 15.11 -10.99
N SER A 26 -20.23 15.79 -12.12
CA SER A 26 -21.45 16.52 -12.46
C SER A 26 -22.67 15.59 -12.61
N ALA A 27 -22.45 14.37 -13.09
CA ALA A 27 -23.49 13.34 -13.24
C ALA A 27 -23.81 12.61 -11.91
N GLY A 28 -23.09 12.90 -10.82
CA GLY A 28 -23.26 12.25 -9.54
C GLY A 28 -22.75 10.80 -9.49
N SER A 29 -22.05 10.33 -10.53
CA SER A 29 -21.46 8.98 -10.57
C SER A 29 -20.10 8.89 -9.87
N LEU A 30 -19.49 10.04 -9.53
CA LEU A 30 -18.26 10.15 -8.77
C LEU A 30 -18.42 11.26 -7.73
N PRO A 31 -18.04 11.04 -6.45
CA PRO A 31 -18.01 12.09 -5.44
C PRO A 31 -17.04 13.22 -5.83
N PRO A 32 -17.25 14.46 -5.36
CA PRO A 32 -16.30 15.56 -5.53
C PRO A 32 -14.90 15.22 -5.01
N VAL A 33 -13.87 15.85 -5.58
CA VAL A 33 -12.46 15.56 -5.21
C VAL A 33 -12.20 15.70 -3.71
N GLY A 34 -12.80 16.68 -3.04
CA GLY A 34 -12.64 16.89 -1.60
C GLY A 34 -13.17 15.72 -0.73
N GLU A 35 -14.15 14.97 -1.23
CA GLU A 35 -14.69 13.81 -0.54
C GLU A 35 -13.90 12.52 -0.82
N ARG A 36 -13.08 12.52 -1.88
CA ARG A 36 -12.25 11.38 -2.28
C ARG A 36 -10.85 11.42 -1.66
N LEU A 37 -10.36 12.59 -1.29
CA LEU A 37 -9.05 12.77 -0.69
C LEU A 37 -9.07 12.56 0.83
N PRO A 38 -7.96 12.08 1.42
CA PRO A 38 -7.80 12.10 2.88
C PRO A 38 -7.75 13.54 3.42
N SER A 39 -7.93 13.71 4.73
CA SER A 39 -7.92 15.04 5.37
C SER A 39 -6.58 15.80 5.21
N ASP A 40 -5.50 15.05 4.99
CA ASP A 40 -4.14 15.57 4.80
C ASP A 40 -3.46 14.83 3.65
N PRO A 41 -3.86 15.09 2.38
CA PRO A 41 -3.31 14.39 1.23
C PRO A 41 -1.83 14.76 1.02
N MET A 42 -1.08 13.82 0.48
CA MET A 42 0.29 14.08 0.05
C MET A 42 0.28 15.01 -1.16
N VAL A 43 1.00 16.11 -1.06
CA VAL A 43 1.27 17.00 -2.18
C VAL A 43 2.70 16.72 -2.65
N MET A 44 2.83 16.30 -3.89
CA MET A 44 4.16 16.06 -4.49
C MET A 44 4.82 17.37 -4.87
N PRO A 45 6.12 17.54 -4.59
CA PRO A 45 6.86 18.70 -5.07
C PRO A 45 6.85 18.74 -6.61
N VAL A 46 6.68 19.94 -7.16
CA VAL A 46 6.70 20.15 -8.61
C VAL A 46 8.13 19.99 -9.10
N PHE A 47 8.35 19.10 -10.06
CA PHE A 47 9.64 18.92 -10.71
C PHE A 47 9.63 19.66 -12.05
N GLY A 48 10.24 20.84 -12.08
CA GLY A 48 10.27 21.73 -13.26
C GLY A 48 8.99 22.52 -13.44
N SER A 49 7.89 21.92 -13.83
CA SER A 49 6.61 22.59 -14.02
C SER A 49 5.43 21.68 -13.72
N ILE A 50 4.28 22.28 -13.40
CA ILE A 50 3.02 21.53 -13.26
C ILE A 50 2.69 20.91 -14.62
N GLY A 51 2.37 19.61 -14.60
CA GLY A 51 1.99 18.84 -15.78
C GLY A 51 0.68 19.33 -16.41
N LYS A 52 0.45 18.95 -17.65
CA LYS A 52 -0.82 19.16 -18.36
C LYS A 52 -1.63 17.88 -18.32
N TYR A 53 -2.93 18.00 -18.11
CA TYR A 53 -3.83 16.86 -18.20
C TYR A 53 -3.92 16.33 -19.63
N GLY A 54 -4.07 15.03 -19.76
CA GLY A 54 -4.25 14.34 -21.04
C GLY A 54 -2.98 13.65 -21.53
N GLY A 55 -3.02 13.20 -22.78
CA GLY A 55 -1.96 12.40 -23.38
C GLY A 55 -2.02 10.92 -23.01
N THR A 56 -1.12 10.15 -23.58
CA THR A 56 -1.01 8.69 -23.38
C THR A 56 0.45 8.33 -23.13
N LEU A 57 0.74 7.78 -21.96
CA LEU A 57 2.03 7.17 -21.69
C LEU A 57 2.06 5.76 -22.31
N ARG A 58 2.92 5.57 -23.31
CA ARG A 58 3.15 4.26 -23.93
C ARG A 58 4.43 3.66 -23.39
N ARG A 59 4.36 2.42 -22.90
CA ARG A 59 5.52 1.66 -22.43
C ARG A 59 5.59 0.34 -23.18
N GLY A 60 6.80 -0.06 -23.55
CA GLY A 60 7.06 -1.37 -24.14
C GLY A 60 7.48 -2.37 -23.07
N TYR A 61 7.12 -3.63 -23.24
CA TYR A 61 7.60 -4.76 -22.45
C TYR A 61 7.70 -6.00 -23.33
N LEU A 62 8.59 -6.91 -22.95
CA LEU A 62 8.95 -8.09 -23.76
C LEU A 62 8.02 -9.30 -23.55
N GLY A 63 6.89 -9.11 -22.87
CA GLY A 63 5.91 -10.18 -22.61
C GLY A 63 5.50 -10.25 -21.13
N PRO A 64 4.71 -11.25 -20.75
CA PRO A 64 4.13 -11.34 -19.38
C PRO A 64 5.16 -11.30 -18.26
N GLN A 65 6.35 -11.82 -18.50
CA GLN A 65 7.45 -11.85 -17.53
C GLN A 65 8.07 -10.47 -17.24
N ASP A 66 7.83 -9.48 -18.11
CA ASP A 66 8.26 -8.08 -17.91
C ASP A 66 7.15 -7.22 -17.26
N GLY A 67 6.21 -7.85 -16.56
CA GLY A 67 5.12 -7.17 -15.83
C GLY A 67 5.59 -6.16 -14.80
N CYS A 68 6.79 -6.32 -14.23
CA CYS A 68 7.45 -5.36 -13.35
C CYS A 68 7.51 -3.94 -13.93
N ASN A 69 7.63 -3.83 -15.23
CA ASN A 69 7.65 -2.54 -15.93
C ASN A 69 6.32 -1.78 -15.82
N MET A 70 5.20 -2.50 -15.75
CA MET A 70 3.88 -1.93 -15.51
C MET A 70 3.71 -1.52 -14.05
N PHE A 71 4.15 -2.37 -13.13
CA PHE A 71 3.98 -2.15 -11.71
C PHE A 71 4.76 -0.94 -11.16
N ARG A 72 5.88 -0.58 -11.78
CA ARG A 72 6.67 0.60 -11.41
C ARG A 72 5.90 1.93 -11.49
N VAL A 73 4.81 2.00 -12.23
CA VAL A 73 3.99 3.21 -12.35
C VAL A 73 2.65 3.12 -11.62
N SER A 74 2.23 1.92 -11.21
CA SER A 74 0.92 1.67 -10.58
C SER A 74 1.01 1.39 -9.08
N ARG A 75 2.21 1.21 -8.54
CA ARG A 75 2.40 0.82 -7.13
C ARG A 75 2.74 1.97 -6.23
N THR A 76 2.38 1.78 -4.98
CA THR A 76 2.74 2.68 -3.90
C THR A 76 3.29 1.89 -2.71
N SER A 77 4.10 2.53 -1.90
CA SER A 77 4.78 1.98 -0.73
C SER A 77 4.48 2.82 0.51
N LEU A 78 4.82 2.35 1.71
CA LEU A 78 4.64 3.11 2.95
C LEU A 78 5.31 4.47 2.88
N VAL A 79 6.56 4.48 2.45
CA VAL A 79 7.39 5.65 2.15
C VAL A 79 8.03 5.42 0.79
N ARG A 80 8.62 6.43 0.20
CA ARG A 80 9.24 6.33 -1.12
C ARG A 80 10.54 7.11 -1.18
N PHE A 81 11.43 6.76 -2.09
CA PHE A 81 12.61 7.57 -2.34
C PHE A 81 12.23 8.90 -2.99
N ALA A 82 12.87 9.97 -2.54
CA ALA A 82 12.82 11.27 -3.19
C ALA A 82 13.53 11.22 -4.56
N ALA A 83 13.43 12.29 -5.33
CA ALA A 83 14.03 12.38 -6.65
C ALA A 83 15.57 12.31 -6.64
N ASP A 84 16.20 12.57 -5.48
CA ASP A 84 17.65 12.44 -5.28
C ASP A 84 18.13 10.98 -5.15
N GLY A 85 17.19 10.04 -4.95
CA GLY A 85 17.48 8.61 -4.79
C GLY A 85 18.05 8.21 -3.42
N PHE A 86 18.14 9.11 -2.47
CA PHE A 86 18.73 8.88 -1.15
C PHE A 86 17.74 9.16 0.00
N ASN A 87 17.12 10.31 -0.02
CA ASN A 87 16.16 10.68 1.01
C ASN A 87 14.85 9.93 0.83
N LEU A 88 14.23 9.59 1.96
CA LEU A 88 12.89 9.02 1.98
C LEU A 88 11.87 10.12 2.27
N ILE A 89 10.75 10.06 1.56
CA ILE A 89 9.61 10.96 1.74
C ILE A 89 8.35 10.15 2.06
N PRO A 90 7.36 10.74 2.72
CA PRO A 90 6.07 10.11 2.95
C PRO A 90 5.43 9.61 1.66
N SER A 91 4.63 8.52 1.77
CA SER A 91 3.79 8.02 0.69
C SER A 91 2.43 7.62 1.27
N VAL A 92 2.09 6.32 1.39
CA VAL A 92 0.88 5.87 2.09
C VAL A 92 0.93 6.29 3.56
N ALA A 93 2.05 6.03 4.23
CA ALA A 93 2.26 6.57 5.56
C ALA A 93 2.56 8.08 5.49
N LYS A 94 1.94 8.86 6.37
CA LYS A 94 2.27 10.26 6.61
C LYS A 94 3.65 10.41 7.22
N SER A 95 4.01 9.48 8.12
CA SER A 95 5.35 9.36 8.71
C SER A 95 5.68 7.92 9.02
N LEU A 96 6.97 7.60 9.01
CA LEU A 96 7.53 6.32 9.44
C LEU A 96 8.76 6.64 10.29
N THR A 97 8.67 6.37 11.59
CA THR A 97 9.69 6.77 12.56
C THR A 97 10.13 5.61 13.43
N PRO A 98 11.44 5.40 13.63
CA PRO A 98 11.94 4.39 14.55
C PRO A 98 11.88 4.87 16.01
N ASN A 99 11.85 3.91 16.93
CA ASN A 99 12.23 4.14 18.32
C ASN A 99 13.76 4.33 18.44
N SER A 100 14.25 4.53 19.64
CA SER A 100 15.68 4.87 19.90
C SER A 100 16.67 3.82 19.42
N ASP A 101 16.32 2.54 19.45
CA ASP A 101 17.20 1.43 19.07
C ASP A 101 16.87 0.82 17.70
N GLY A 102 15.84 1.33 17.01
CA GLY A 102 15.45 0.88 15.68
C GLY A 102 14.71 -0.47 15.65
N SER A 103 14.33 -1.01 16.80
CA SER A 103 13.58 -2.28 16.88
C SER A 103 12.09 -2.12 16.62
N VAL A 104 11.55 -0.92 16.80
CA VAL A 104 10.14 -0.61 16.54
C VAL A 104 10.03 0.58 15.57
N TRP A 105 9.23 0.41 14.52
CA TRP A 105 8.93 1.47 13.56
C TRP A 105 7.45 1.81 13.59
N THR A 106 7.14 3.05 13.89
CA THR A 106 5.76 3.56 13.92
C THR A 106 5.40 4.22 12.61
N ALA A 107 4.43 3.65 11.91
CA ALA A 107 3.82 4.22 10.71
C ALA A 107 2.52 4.95 11.07
N LYS A 108 2.42 6.24 10.77
CA LYS A 108 1.18 7.01 10.88
C LYS A 108 0.54 7.14 9.51
N LEU A 109 -0.68 6.67 9.37
CA LEU A 109 -1.47 6.76 8.15
C LEU A 109 -2.15 8.14 8.04
N ARG A 110 -2.66 8.46 6.87
CA ARG A 110 -3.46 9.67 6.66
C ARG A 110 -4.91 9.40 7.02
N LYS A 111 -5.49 10.22 7.87
CA LYS A 111 -6.89 10.08 8.25
C LYS A 111 -7.82 10.29 7.05
N GLY A 112 -8.78 9.39 6.89
CA GLY A 112 -9.78 9.45 5.81
C GLY A 112 -9.29 8.96 4.46
N MET A 113 -8.21 8.17 4.42
CA MET A 113 -7.85 7.40 3.23
C MET A 113 -8.94 6.40 2.88
N LYS A 114 -9.09 6.14 1.59
CA LYS A 114 -10.12 5.23 1.06
C LYS A 114 -9.53 4.30 0.02
N TRP A 115 -10.09 3.12 -0.07
CA TRP A 115 -9.96 2.23 -1.20
C TRP A 115 -10.71 2.79 -2.42
N SER A 116 -10.49 2.19 -3.59
CA SER A 116 -11.09 2.65 -4.85
C SER A 116 -12.61 2.55 -4.89
N ASP A 117 -13.19 1.69 -4.07
CA ASP A 117 -14.65 1.54 -3.88
C ASP A 117 -15.25 2.50 -2.85
N GLY A 118 -14.42 3.33 -2.21
CA GLY A 118 -14.82 4.29 -1.20
C GLY A 118 -14.76 3.78 0.23
N SER A 119 -14.50 2.48 0.45
CA SER A 119 -14.32 1.89 1.78
C SER A 119 -13.13 2.50 2.51
N PRO A 120 -13.18 2.68 3.85
CA PRO A 120 -12.06 3.23 4.60
C PRO A 120 -10.80 2.37 4.48
N PHE A 121 -9.65 3.02 4.32
CA PHE A 121 -8.33 2.41 4.45
C PHE A 121 -7.77 2.73 5.84
N THR A 122 -7.54 1.71 6.65
CA THR A 122 -7.16 1.86 8.07
C THR A 122 -6.08 0.85 8.48
N ALA A 123 -5.67 0.93 9.74
CA ALA A 123 -4.76 -0.06 10.33
C ALA A 123 -5.34 -1.49 10.34
N ASP A 124 -6.67 -1.66 10.23
CA ASP A 124 -7.29 -2.99 10.12
C ASP A 124 -6.93 -3.71 8.83
N ASP A 125 -6.65 -2.98 7.74
CA ASP A 125 -6.17 -3.56 6.50
C ASP A 125 -4.75 -4.13 6.63
N PHE A 126 -3.94 -3.55 7.51
CA PHE A 126 -2.62 -4.07 7.87
C PHE A 126 -2.73 -5.32 8.75
N MET A 127 -3.62 -5.28 9.74
CA MET A 127 -3.83 -6.44 10.62
C MET A 127 -4.39 -7.62 9.84
N PHE A 128 -5.35 -7.41 8.97
CA PHE A 128 -5.85 -8.45 8.08
C PHE A 128 -4.74 -9.07 7.23
N GLN A 129 -3.91 -8.23 6.59
CA GLN A 129 -2.80 -8.71 5.79
C GLN A 129 -1.78 -9.49 6.62
N TYR A 130 -1.48 -9.03 7.83
CA TYR A 130 -0.55 -9.69 8.72
C TYR A 130 -1.11 -11.01 9.27
N GLU A 131 -2.28 -10.97 9.93
CA GLU A 131 -2.82 -12.10 10.66
C GLU A 131 -3.41 -13.19 9.75
N ASP A 132 -4.13 -12.78 8.71
CA ASP A 132 -4.91 -13.70 7.88
C ASP A 132 -4.18 -14.14 6.60
N VAL A 133 -3.22 -13.37 6.13
CA VAL A 133 -2.50 -13.66 4.89
C VAL A 133 -1.04 -14.04 5.16
N ILE A 134 -0.28 -13.15 5.82
CA ILE A 134 1.16 -13.39 6.03
C ILE A 134 1.39 -14.53 7.03
N MET A 135 0.62 -14.58 8.11
CA MET A 135 0.76 -15.62 9.13
C MET A 135 0.08 -16.93 8.73
N ASN A 136 -0.69 -16.96 7.67
CA ASN A 136 -1.27 -18.17 7.11
C ASN A 136 -0.22 -18.92 6.26
N ASP A 137 0.17 -20.14 6.67
CA ASP A 137 1.18 -20.92 5.98
C ASP A 137 0.71 -21.49 4.64
N GLU A 138 -0.59 -21.66 4.42
CA GLU A 138 -1.13 -22.10 3.13
C GLU A 138 -1.00 -21.00 2.08
N LEU A 139 -1.26 -19.74 2.45
CA LEU A 139 -1.11 -18.60 1.58
C LEU A 139 0.35 -18.13 1.48
N THR A 140 1.05 -18.11 2.61
CA THR A 140 2.39 -17.50 2.73
C THR A 140 3.38 -18.44 3.41
N PRO A 141 3.73 -19.57 2.76
CA PRO A 141 4.70 -20.53 3.31
C PRO A 141 6.09 -19.91 3.48
N SER A 142 6.46 -18.95 2.65
CA SER A 142 7.67 -18.14 2.83
C SER A 142 7.31 -16.73 3.23
N LYS A 143 7.62 -16.37 4.47
CA LYS A 143 7.28 -15.05 5.02
C LYS A 143 8.02 -13.94 4.28
N PRO A 144 7.38 -12.76 4.09
CA PRO A 144 7.93 -11.69 3.27
C PRO A 144 9.21 -11.09 3.86
N PRO A 145 10.19 -10.74 3.02
CA PRO A 145 11.47 -10.19 3.45
C PRO A 145 11.35 -8.93 4.28
N PHE A 146 10.35 -8.08 4.05
CA PHE A 146 10.18 -6.83 4.80
C PHE A 146 9.89 -7.04 6.30
N LEU A 147 9.42 -8.24 6.70
CA LEU A 147 9.22 -8.61 8.09
C LEU A 147 10.37 -9.44 8.67
N LYS A 148 11.34 -9.88 7.86
CA LYS A 148 12.45 -10.69 8.36
C LYS A 148 13.59 -9.84 8.90
N LEU A 149 14.19 -10.30 10.00
CA LEU A 149 15.43 -9.78 10.53
C LEU A 149 16.32 -10.95 10.99
N GLY A 150 17.33 -11.30 10.20
CA GLY A 150 18.06 -12.57 10.38
C GLY A 150 17.11 -13.77 10.28
N ASP A 151 17.15 -14.64 11.28
CA ASP A 151 16.24 -15.79 11.41
C ASP A 151 14.91 -15.44 12.09
N GLY A 152 14.77 -14.22 12.59
CA GLY A 152 13.57 -13.75 13.30
C GLY A 152 12.55 -13.10 12.36
N LEU A 153 11.29 -13.14 12.79
CA LEU A 153 10.17 -12.51 12.11
C LEU A 153 9.67 -11.32 12.93
N GLY A 154 9.43 -10.21 12.27
CA GLY A 154 8.80 -9.03 12.85
C GLY A 154 7.29 -9.22 13.02
N GLU A 155 6.72 -8.40 13.87
CA GLU A 155 5.30 -8.35 14.20
C GLU A 155 4.70 -7.04 13.71
N VAL A 156 3.46 -7.07 13.22
CA VAL A 156 2.66 -5.89 12.91
C VAL A 156 1.61 -5.70 13.99
N VAL A 157 1.55 -4.50 14.56
CA VAL A 157 0.66 -4.19 15.70
C VAL A 157 -0.15 -2.94 15.40
N LYS A 158 -1.47 -3.05 15.48
CA LYS A 158 -2.37 -1.90 15.44
C LYS A 158 -2.33 -1.16 16.78
N ILE A 159 -2.05 0.14 16.74
CA ILE A 159 -2.10 1.02 17.92
C ILE A 159 -3.45 1.75 17.96
N ASP A 160 -3.87 2.29 16.82
CA ASP A 160 -5.19 2.91 16.61
C ASP A 160 -5.60 2.76 15.12
N GLU A 161 -6.70 3.38 14.70
CA GLU A 161 -7.19 3.30 13.32
C GLU A 161 -6.19 3.79 12.26
N THR A 162 -5.27 4.67 12.64
CA THR A 162 -4.33 5.33 11.73
C THR A 162 -2.87 5.11 12.10
N THR A 163 -2.60 4.26 13.10
CA THR A 163 -1.24 4.01 13.58
C THR A 163 -0.94 2.53 13.65
N VAL A 164 0.12 2.11 12.97
CA VAL A 164 0.63 0.74 12.94
C VAL A 164 2.09 0.74 13.35
N GLU A 165 2.48 -0.22 14.17
CA GLU A 165 3.88 -0.49 14.49
C GLU A 165 4.36 -1.77 13.83
N PHE A 166 5.60 -1.73 13.33
CA PHE A 166 6.39 -2.88 12.91
C PHE A 166 7.45 -3.13 13.96
N ARG A 167 7.35 -4.25 14.66
CA ARG A 167 8.23 -4.61 15.79
C ARG A 167 9.12 -5.75 15.37
N PHE A 168 10.42 -5.56 15.47
CA PHE A 168 11.43 -6.53 15.09
C PHE A 168 12.11 -7.15 16.32
N PRO A 169 12.64 -8.37 16.24
CA PRO A 169 13.36 -9.03 17.33
C PRO A 169 14.71 -8.35 17.67
N GLY A 170 15.09 -7.31 16.94
CA GLY A 170 16.32 -6.53 17.15
C GLY A 170 16.33 -5.28 16.30
N GLN A 171 17.47 -4.59 16.27
CA GLN A 171 17.65 -3.35 15.51
C GLN A 171 17.49 -3.58 14.00
N ASN A 172 16.60 -2.86 13.36
CA ASN A 172 16.37 -2.90 11.92
C ASN A 172 16.34 -1.49 11.33
N PHE A 173 17.52 -0.87 11.22
CA PHE A 173 17.64 0.49 10.69
C PHE A 173 17.45 0.57 9.16
N LEU A 174 17.39 -0.56 8.45
CA LEU A 174 17.13 -0.62 7.02
C LEU A 174 15.64 -0.75 6.69
N PHE A 175 14.78 -0.86 7.70
CA PHE A 175 13.35 -1.09 7.46
C PHE A 175 12.69 0.00 6.61
N ALA A 176 13.08 1.27 6.79
CA ALA A 176 12.50 2.37 6.03
C ALA A 176 12.84 2.29 4.54
N GLU A 177 14.07 1.89 4.18
CA GLU A 177 14.48 1.67 2.79
C GLU A 177 13.79 0.45 2.19
N ILE A 178 13.62 -0.61 2.97
CA ILE A 178 12.87 -1.80 2.56
C ILE A 178 11.40 -1.42 2.34
N ALA A 179 10.80 -0.66 3.25
CA ALA A 179 9.42 -0.19 3.15
C ALA A 179 9.20 0.82 1.98
N ALA A 180 10.28 1.41 1.46
CA ALA A 180 10.24 2.27 0.28
C ALA A 180 10.30 1.49 -1.04
N GLN A 181 10.73 0.22 -0.98
CA GLN A 181 10.81 -0.64 -2.16
C GLN A 181 9.41 -1.19 -2.48
N ALA A 182 8.85 -0.76 -3.60
CA ALA A 182 7.57 -1.29 -4.09
C ALA A 182 7.74 -2.57 -4.93
N ASP A 183 8.96 -3.11 -4.99
CA ASP A 183 9.40 -4.00 -6.06
C ASP A 183 9.04 -5.48 -5.89
N GLU A 184 8.83 -5.95 -4.67
CA GLU A 184 8.62 -7.39 -4.45
C GLU A 184 7.28 -7.91 -4.94
N ALA A 185 6.38 -7.03 -5.25
CA ALA A 185 5.11 -7.36 -5.85
C ALA A 185 5.16 -7.40 -7.40
N CYS A 186 6.34 -7.35 -8.03
CA CYS A 186 6.52 -7.41 -9.49
C CYS A 186 5.88 -8.61 -10.17
N TYR A 187 5.68 -9.70 -9.44
CA TYR A 187 5.13 -10.95 -9.96
C TYR A 187 3.72 -11.23 -9.48
N GLY A 188 2.94 -10.21 -9.17
CA GLY A 188 1.58 -10.39 -8.65
C GLY A 188 1.53 -10.89 -7.21
N ASN A 189 2.64 -10.92 -6.50
CA ASN A 189 2.71 -11.42 -5.15
C ASN A 189 2.13 -10.39 -4.15
N THR A 190 0.82 -10.46 -3.93
CA THR A 190 0.10 -9.62 -2.96
C THR A 190 0.55 -9.85 -1.52
N ARG A 191 1.27 -10.93 -1.25
CA ARG A 191 1.76 -11.32 0.08
C ARG A 191 2.89 -10.44 0.60
N ASN A 192 3.60 -9.74 -0.29
CA ASN A 192 4.74 -8.89 0.06
C ASN A 192 4.37 -7.42 0.32
N VAL A 193 3.09 -7.07 0.27
CA VAL A 193 2.60 -5.75 0.67
C VAL A 193 2.07 -5.79 2.09
N PRO A 194 2.25 -4.74 2.89
CA PRO A 194 1.85 -4.77 4.29
C PRO A 194 0.36 -4.49 4.56
N TRP A 195 -0.48 -4.37 3.53
CA TRP A 195 -1.93 -4.14 3.64
C TRP A 195 -2.70 -4.82 2.51
N ALA A 196 -3.96 -5.14 2.77
CA ALA A 196 -4.92 -5.58 1.75
C ALA A 196 -6.34 -5.09 2.11
N PRO A 197 -7.24 -4.93 1.13
CA PRO A 197 -8.61 -4.47 1.38
C PRO A 197 -9.42 -5.53 2.14
N ALA A 198 -9.34 -5.51 3.47
CA ALA A 198 -9.91 -6.52 4.34
C ALA A 198 -11.41 -6.75 4.08
N HIS A 199 -12.17 -5.67 3.84
CA HIS A 199 -13.61 -5.74 3.57
C HIS A 199 -13.94 -6.55 2.31
N TYR A 200 -13.07 -6.52 1.29
CA TYR A 200 -13.23 -7.27 0.05
C TYR A 200 -12.60 -8.67 0.13
N MET A 201 -11.38 -8.78 0.68
CA MET A 201 -10.60 -10.02 0.62
C MET A 201 -11.08 -11.11 1.57
N LYS A 202 -11.78 -10.76 2.64
CA LYS A 202 -12.34 -11.73 3.61
C LYS A 202 -13.26 -12.77 2.97
N GLN A 203 -13.98 -12.43 1.92
CA GLN A 203 -14.87 -13.36 1.24
C GLN A 203 -14.15 -14.56 0.60
N PHE A 204 -12.84 -14.44 0.38
CA PHE A 204 -12.00 -15.47 -0.23
C PHE A 204 -11.23 -16.32 0.80
N LEU A 205 -11.53 -16.19 2.09
CA LEU A 205 -10.88 -16.94 3.15
C LEU A 205 -11.87 -17.85 3.88
N PRO A 206 -11.53 -19.12 4.13
CA PRO A 206 -12.40 -20.06 4.85
C PRO A 206 -12.79 -19.58 6.25
N LYS A 207 -11.93 -18.80 6.89
CA LYS A 207 -12.19 -18.17 8.20
C LYS A 207 -13.44 -17.29 8.22
N TYR A 208 -13.80 -16.68 7.08
CA TYR A 208 -14.89 -15.72 6.96
C TYR A 208 -16.01 -16.16 6.04
N ASN A 209 -15.74 -17.12 5.16
CA ASN A 209 -16.70 -17.62 4.18
C ASN A 209 -16.64 -19.16 4.12
N SER A 210 -17.69 -19.81 4.63
CA SER A 210 -17.80 -21.27 4.60
C SER A 210 -17.97 -21.85 3.19
N ASP A 211 -18.40 -21.04 2.23
CA ASP A 211 -18.71 -21.45 0.87
C ASP A 211 -17.56 -21.12 -0.11
N VAL A 212 -16.37 -20.81 0.42
CA VAL A 212 -15.23 -20.37 -0.38
C VAL A 212 -14.77 -21.42 -1.41
N ASP A 213 -14.86 -22.71 -1.08
CA ASP A 213 -14.50 -23.78 -2.01
C ASP A 213 -15.46 -23.86 -3.19
N ALA A 214 -16.77 -23.67 -2.94
CA ALA A 214 -17.75 -23.56 -4.00
C ALA A 214 -17.53 -22.32 -4.88
N LEU A 215 -17.07 -21.23 -4.26
CA LEU A 215 -16.69 -20.01 -5.00
C LEU A 215 -15.45 -20.24 -5.86
N ALA A 216 -14.47 -20.99 -5.37
CA ALA A 216 -13.27 -21.37 -6.12
C ALA A 216 -13.63 -22.25 -7.33
N GLU A 217 -14.45 -23.28 -7.12
CA GLU A 217 -14.93 -24.17 -8.18
C GLU A 217 -15.70 -23.39 -9.26
N ALA A 218 -16.62 -22.50 -8.86
CA ALA A 218 -17.37 -21.64 -9.78
C ALA A 218 -16.46 -20.69 -10.59
N GLY A 219 -15.33 -20.27 -10.03
CA GLY A 219 -14.30 -19.47 -10.68
C GLY A 219 -13.33 -20.27 -11.54
N GLY A 220 -13.40 -21.61 -11.51
CA GLY A 220 -12.48 -22.51 -12.23
C GLY A 220 -11.11 -22.67 -11.57
N PHE A 221 -11.00 -22.41 -10.27
CA PHE A 221 -9.81 -22.60 -9.46
C PHE A 221 -9.84 -23.97 -8.77
N GLU A 222 -8.68 -24.54 -8.50
CA GLU A 222 -8.58 -25.86 -7.85
C GLU A 222 -9.00 -25.83 -6.38
N ASP A 223 -8.71 -24.71 -5.70
CA ASP A 223 -9.00 -24.49 -4.29
C ASP A 223 -9.10 -22.99 -3.96
N TRP A 224 -9.46 -22.68 -2.72
CA TRP A 224 -9.57 -21.33 -2.23
C TRP A 224 -8.25 -20.54 -2.21
N THR A 225 -7.10 -21.23 -2.10
CA THR A 225 -5.79 -20.56 -2.10
C THR A 225 -5.46 -20.02 -3.48
N GLN A 226 -5.79 -20.75 -4.54
CA GLN A 226 -5.66 -20.28 -5.91
C GLN A 226 -6.65 -19.14 -6.21
N LEU A 227 -7.87 -19.23 -5.70
CA LEU A 227 -8.86 -18.15 -5.83
C LEU A 227 -8.39 -16.86 -5.15
N TYR A 228 -7.73 -16.98 -3.99
CA TYR A 228 -7.23 -15.84 -3.24
C TYR A 228 -6.06 -15.15 -3.95
N LEU A 229 -5.18 -15.90 -4.62
CA LEU A 229 -3.91 -15.44 -5.22
C LEU A 229 -4.09 -14.94 -6.66
#